data_74c18124ced65e2f382479b3e4f02047
#
_entry.id   74c18124ced65e2f382479b3e4f02047
#
_cell.length_a   1.000
_cell.length_b   1.000
_cell.length_c   1.000
_cell.angle_alpha   90.00
_cell.angle_beta   90.00
_cell.angle_gamma   90.00
#
_symmetry.space_group_name_H-M   'P 1'
#
loop_
_entity.id
_entity.type
_entity.pdbx_description
1 polymer ?
#
loop_
_entity_poly.entity_id
_entity_poly.type
_entity_poly.pdbx_seq_one_letter_code
_entity_poly.pdbx_strand_id
1 'polypeptide(L)' 'MIYKLLKTTEDGVKIFARIDEDGKCRLTCSEDNPEFKAWIAEGNTPEPAETTE' A
#
# COMPACT_ATOMS: atom_id res chain seq x y z
N MET A 1 2.82 -6.96 -9.17
CA MET A 1 2.40 -5.71 -8.51
C MET A 1 1.92 -5.99 -7.10
N ILE A 2 2.44 -5.25 -6.14
CA ILE A 2 2.02 -5.39 -4.76
C ILE A 2 1.86 -4.00 -4.14
N TYR A 3 1.19 -3.96 -3.02
CA TYR A 3 1.08 -2.75 -2.24
C TYR A 3 1.80 -2.95 -0.92
N LYS A 4 2.45 -1.90 -0.46
CA LYS A 4 3.22 -1.95 0.77
C LYS A 4 2.85 -0.77 1.65
N LEU A 5 2.61 -1.03 2.91
CA LEU A 5 2.26 0.03 3.84
C LEU A 5 3.46 0.95 4.06
N LEU A 6 3.25 2.24 3.85
CA LEU A 6 4.32 3.23 4.06
C LEU A 6 4.23 3.86 5.43
N LYS A 7 3.05 4.38 5.77
CA LYS A 7 2.88 5.06 7.04
C LYS A 7 1.39 5.19 7.34
N THR A 8 1.10 5.59 8.55
CA THR A 8 -0.26 5.91 8.96
C THR A 8 -0.30 7.37 9.31
N THR A 9 -1.26 8.10 8.75
CA THR A 9 -1.37 9.53 9.03
C THR A 9 -1.98 9.74 10.41
N GLU A 10 -2.01 11.01 10.80
CA GLU A 10 -2.58 11.36 12.10
C GLU A 10 -4.07 11.06 12.16
N ASP A 11 -4.72 11.05 11.00
CA ASP A 11 -6.13 10.75 10.94
C ASP A 11 -6.40 9.25 11.03
N GLY A 12 -5.37 8.45 11.10
CA GLY A 12 -5.55 7.01 11.14
C GLY A 12 -5.67 6.38 9.77
N VAL A 13 -5.40 7.14 8.73
CA VAL A 13 -5.46 6.64 7.37
C VAL A 13 -4.11 6.03 7.00
N LYS A 14 -4.16 4.82 6.46
CA LYS A 14 -2.94 4.14 6.06
C LYS A 14 -2.59 4.49 4.63
N ILE A 15 -1.32 4.78 4.41
CA ILE A 15 -0.81 5.14 3.09
C ILE A 15 0.02 3.98 2.56
N PHE A 16 -0.29 3.57 1.36
CA PHE A 16 0.37 2.43 0.73
C PHE A 16 1.11 2.86 -0.52
N ALA A 17 2.18 2.15 -0.84
CA ALA A 17 2.91 2.38 -2.07
C ALA A 17 2.65 1.20 -3.00
N ARG A 18 2.40 1.52 -4.26
CA ARG A 18 2.23 0.50 -5.28
C ARG A 18 3.60 0.17 -5.86
N ILE A 19 3.98 -1.08 -5.77
CA ILE A 19 5.28 -1.53 -6.23
C ILE A 19 5.10 -2.45 -7.42
N ASP A 20 5.73 -2.10 -8.52
CA ASP A 20 5.64 -2.88 -9.75
C ASP A 20 6.58 -4.07 -9.69
N GLU A 21 6.54 -4.86 -10.76
CA GLU A 21 7.33 -6.08 -10.82
C GLU A 21 8.82 -5.82 -10.77
N ASP A 22 9.22 -4.64 -11.17
CA ASP A 22 10.64 -4.30 -11.12
C ASP A 22 11.07 -3.83 -9.73
N GLY A 23 10.16 -3.85 -8.78
CA GLY A 23 10.48 -3.49 -7.40
C GLY A 23 10.50 -2.02 -7.12
N LYS A 24 10.00 -1.21 -8.04
CA LYS A 24 10.03 0.23 -7.85
C LYS A 24 8.66 0.76 -7.44
N CYS A 25 8.70 1.69 -6.49
CA CYS A 25 7.47 2.35 -6.04
C CYS A 25 7.03 3.35 -7.11
N ARG A 26 5.90 3.08 -7.73
CA ARG A 26 5.41 3.92 -8.82
C ARG A 26 4.50 5.03 -8.35
N LEU A 27 3.70 4.74 -7.34
CA LEU A 27 2.83 5.77 -6.81
C LEU A 27 2.37 5.38 -5.42
N THR A 28 1.80 6.34 -4.73
CA THR A 28 1.27 6.10 -3.41
C THR A 28 -0.22 6.36 -3.41
N CYS A 29 -0.91 5.71 -2.50
CA CYS A 29 -2.35 5.88 -2.38
C CYS A 29 -2.76 5.59 -0.95
N SER A 30 -3.94 6.07 -0.59
CA SER A 30 -4.47 5.79 0.72
C SER A 30 -5.26 4.49 0.69
N GLU A 31 -5.63 4.01 1.85
CA GLU A 31 -6.38 2.76 1.93
C GLU A 31 -7.77 2.89 1.30
N ASP A 32 -8.21 4.11 1.04
CA ASP A 32 -9.50 4.32 0.39
C ASP A 32 -9.44 4.26 -1.12
N ASN A 33 -8.25 4.07 -1.66
CA ASN A 33 -8.10 4.03 -3.11
C ASN A 33 -8.87 2.85 -3.69
N PRO A 34 -9.72 3.06 -4.71
CA PRO A 34 -10.53 1.97 -5.26
C PRO A 34 -9.70 0.87 -5.88
N GLU A 35 -8.58 1.19 -6.49
CA GLU A 35 -7.72 0.16 -7.06
C GLU A 35 -7.12 -0.70 -5.96
N PHE A 36 -6.74 -0.07 -4.86
CA PHE A 36 -6.21 -0.81 -3.73
C PHE A 36 -7.27 -1.73 -3.15
N LYS A 37 -8.48 -1.23 -3.02
CA LYS A 37 -9.56 -2.05 -2.47
C LYS A 37 -9.87 -3.23 -3.37
N ALA A 38 -9.85 -3.02 -4.68
CA ALA A 38 -10.08 -4.12 -5.61
C ALA A 38 -8.99 -5.17 -5.50
N TRP A 39 -7.75 -4.73 -5.33
CA TRP A 39 -6.64 -5.64 -5.17
C TRP A 39 -6.79 -6.48 -3.92
N ILE A 40 -7.22 -5.86 -2.83
CA ILE A 40 -7.46 -6.58 -1.59
C ILE A 40 -8.61 -7.56 -1.76
N ALA A 41 -9.65 -7.16 -2.47
CA ALA A 41 -10.82 -8.01 -2.66
C ALA A 41 -10.48 -9.27 -3.45
N GLU A 42 -9.39 -9.25 -4.20
CA GLU A 42 -8.95 -10.43 -4.93
C GLU A 42 -8.29 -11.45 -4.03
N GLY A 43 -8.09 -11.12 -2.77
CA GLY A 43 -7.46 -12.04 -1.84
C GLY A 43 -6.03 -11.71 -1.54
N ASN A 44 -5.56 -10.54 -1.95
CA ASN A 44 -4.19 -10.15 -1.72
C ASN A 44 -4.03 -9.48 -0.36
N THR A 45 -2.81 -9.49 0.14
CA THR A 45 -2.49 -8.87 1.41
C THR A 45 -1.33 -7.91 1.23
N PRO A 46 -1.47 -6.66 1.64
CA PRO A 46 -0.36 -5.70 1.51
C PRO A 46 0.75 -6.04 2.49
N GLU A 47 1.96 -5.69 2.10
CA GLU A 47 3.11 -5.92 2.96
C GLU A 47 3.15 -4.89 4.07
N PRO A 48 3.67 -5.26 5.23
CA PRO A 48 3.78 -4.32 6.33
C PRO A 48 4.83 -3.26 6.05
N ALA A 49 4.73 -2.16 6.78
CA ALA A 49 5.71 -1.10 6.63
C ALA A 49 7.08 -1.62 7.04
N GLU A 50 8.08 -1.17 6.30
CA GLU A 50 9.45 -1.43 6.68
C GLU A 50 9.84 -0.41 7.70
N THR A 51 9.57 -0.66 8.93
CA THR A 51 9.93 0.32 9.91
C THR A 51 11.33 0.13 10.33
N THR A 52 12.03 1.20 10.42
CA THR A 52 13.43 1.13 10.80
C THR A 52 13.64 1.77 12.12
N GLU A 53 12.72 1.74 12.94
CA GLU A 53 12.90 2.40 14.20
C GLU A 53 13.72 1.74 15.13
#